data_de8a1e178d495421fb6e7960ed677e8b
#
_entry.id   de8a1e178d495421fb6e7960ed677e8b
#
_cell.length_a   1.000
_cell.length_b   1.000
_cell.length_c   1.000
_cell.angle_alpha   90.00
_cell.angle_beta   90.00
_cell.angle_gamma   90.00
#
_symmetry.space_group_name_H-M   'P 1'
#
loop_
_entity.id
_entity.type
_entity.pdbx_description
1 polymer ?
#
loop_
_entity_poly.entity_id
_entity_poly.type
_entity_poly.pdbx_seq_one_letter_code
_entity_poly.pdbx_strand_id
1 'polypeptide(L)'
;MDTTVDELQTTIDREVPGVLHLRFTGKSASREAGRVLAPVFDEVLAAAGSERRTLEIHFERLEYFNSSTIAALVQFIRAAQRAHVPLTVVYDAQQKWQTMSFDALKRALRPFETGNTQTVRFQEG
;
A
#
# COMPACT_ATOMS: atom_id res chain seq x y z
N MET A 1 -4.51 12.23 -9.31
CA MET A 1 -3.17 12.37 -9.90
C MET A 1 -2.68 10.98 -10.31
N ASP A 2 -2.23 10.87 -11.55
CA ASP A 2 -1.76 9.60 -12.09
C ASP A 2 -0.26 9.67 -12.31
N THR A 3 0.45 8.65 -11.87
CA THR A 3 1.88 8.55 -12.04
C THR A 3 2.22 7.19 -12.64
N THR A 4 3.04 7.21 -13.67
CA THR A 4 3.53 5.97 -14.31
C THR A 4 5.04 5.94 -14.21
N VAL A 5 5.60 4.86 -13.65
CA VAL A 5 7.03 4.63 -13.57
C VAL A 5 7.29 3.21 -14.04
N ASP A 6 8.10 3.06 -15.08
CA ASP A 6 8.31 1.78 -15.76
C ASP A 6 6.97 1.18 -16.19
N GLU A 7 6.63 -0.01 -15.69
CA GLU A 7 5.35 -0.67 -16.01
C GLU A 7 4.32 -0.51 -14.89
N LEU A 8 4.61 0.30 -13.89
CA LEU A 8 3.73 0.52 -12.74
C LEU A 8 2.97 1.83 -12.90
N GLN A 9 1.66 1.77 -12.80
CA GLN A 9 0.80 2.94 -12.79
C GLN A 9 0.14 3.09 -11.43
N THR A 10 0.15 4.31 -10.89
CA THR A 10 -0.51 4.64 -9.63
C THR A 10 -1.55 5.72 -9.87
N THR A 11 -2.69 5.58 -9.20
CA THR A 11 -3.81 6.54 -9.30
C THR A 11 -4.27 6.89 -7.89
N ILE A 12 -4.40 8.18 -7.60
CA ILE A 12 -4.91 8.68 -6.34
C ILE A 12 -6.31 9.25 -6.57
N ASP A 13 -7.28 8.77 -5.79
CA ASP A 13 -8.70 9.10 -5.95
C ASP A 13 -9.27 9.59 -4.61
N ARG A 14 -9.88 10.78 -4.63
CA ARG A 14 -10.48 11.43 -3.47
C ARG A 14 -12.00 11.56 -3.58
N GLU A 15 -12.63 10.86 -4.50
CA GLU A 15 -14.06 11.02 -4.76
C GLU A 15 -14.95 10.62 -3.58
N VAL A 16 -14.52 9.64 -2.78
CA VAL A 16 -15.28 9.18 -1.62
C VAL A 16 -14.88 10.04 -0.41
N PRO A 17 -15.84 10.76 0.21
CA PRO A 17 -15.50 11.58 1.37
C PRO A 17 -14.91 10.74 2.52
N GLY A 18 -13.85 11.25 3.13
CA GLY A 18 -13.20 10.61 4.25
C GLY A 18 -12.25 9.47 3.89
N VAL A 19 -12.12 9.13 2.61
CA VAL A 19 -11.25 8.05 2.14
C VAL A 19 -10.34 8.56 1.03
N LEU A 20 -9.09 8.13 1.07
CA LEU A 20 -8.13 8.37 0.00
C LEU A 20 -7.78 7.01 -0.58
N HIS A 21 -8.12 6.78 -1.85
CA HIS A 21 -7.81 5.54 -2.53
C HIS A 21 -6.52 5.67 -3.32
N LEU A 22 -5.60 4.75 -3.12
CA LEU A 22 -4.40 4.61 -3.93
C LEU A 22 -4.50 3.29 -4.67
N ARG A 23 -4.53 3.33 -6.01
CA ARG A 23 -4.68 2.15 -6.84
C ARG A 23 -3.42 1.90 -7.65
N PHE A 24 -3.00 0.64 -7.70
CA PHE A 24 -1.87 0.21 -8.50
C PHE A 24 -2.33 -0.70 -9.62
N THR A 25 -1.77 -0.48 -10.82
CA THR A 25 -1.94 -1.38 -11.96
C THR A 25 -0.57 -1.63 -12.59
N GLY A 26 -0.47 -2.71 -13.36
CA GLY A 26 0.77 -3.08 -14.04
C GLY A 26 1.68 -3.91 -13.16
N LYS A 27 2.98 -3.61 -13.18
CA LYS A 27 3.99 -4.41 -12.49
C LYS A 27 4.93 -3.53 -11.70
N SER A 28 5.24 -3.93 -10.48
CA SER A 28 6.25 -3.27 -9.65
C SER A 28 7.48 -4.17 -9.59
N ALA A 29 8.39 -3.99 -10.54
CA ALA A 29 9.55 -4.86 -10.76
C ALA A 29 10.90 -4.15 -10.60
N SER A 30 10.91 -2.90 -10.16
CA SER A 30 12.15 -2.15 -9.95
C SER A 30 12.95 -2.76 -8.80
N ARG A 31 14.28 -2.84 -8.98
CA ARG A 31 15.19 -3.25 -7.91
C ARG A 31 15.24 -2.21 -6.78
N GLU A 32 14.85 -0.99 -7.09
CA GLU A 32 14.82 0.13 -6.14
C GLU A 32 13.38 0.57 -5.89
N ALA A 33 12.47 -0.39 -5.66
CA ALA A 33 11.06 -0.09 -5.50
C ALA A 33 10.80 0.92 -4.38
N GLY A 34 11.55 0.86 -3.29
CA GLY A 34 11.41 1.82 -2.20
C GLY A 34 11.68 3.23 -2.65
N ARG A 35 12.70 3.43 -3.49
CA ARG A 35 13.05 4.74 -4.02
C ARG A 35 12.01 5.24 -5.02
N VAL A 36 11.52 4.35 -5.88
CA VAL A 36 10.52 4.68 -6.88
C VAL A 36 9.18 5.03 -6.25
N LEU A 37 8.79 4.29 -5.21
CA LEU A 37 7.50 4.45 -4.56
C LEU A 37 7.48 5.50 -3.46
N ALA A 38 8.64 5.88 -2.91
CA ALA A 38 8.70 6.83 -1.80
C ALA A 38 7.95 8.14 -2.08
N PRO A 39 8.09 8.79 -3.25
CA PRO A 39 7.36 10.03 -3.49
C PRO A 39 5.84 9.85 -3.46
N VAL A 40 5.34 8.73 -3.99
CA VAL A 40 3.90 8.42 -3.97
C VAL A 40 3.44 8.17 -2.54
N PHE A 41 4.16 7.37 -1.79
CA PHE A 41 3.82 7.03 -0.41
C PHE A 41 3.85 8.26 0.49
N ASP A 42 4.87 9.10 0.34
CA ASP A 42 4.96 10.33 1.13
C ASP A 42 3.80 11.27 0.83
N GLU A 43 3.42 11.39 -0.43
CA GLU A 43 2.30 12.22 -0.85
C GLU A 43 0.97 11.74 -0.26
N VAL A 44 0.68 10.43 -0.35
CA VAL A 44 -0.60 9.93 0.15
C VAL A 44 -0.68 9.94 1.67
N LEU A 45 0.42 9.73 2.37
CA LEU A 45 0.42 9.82 3.83
C LEU A 45 0.20 11.27 4.28
N ALA A 46 0.88 12.23 3.65
CA ALA A 46 0.69 13.63 3.96
C ALA A 46 -0.74 14.08 3.68
N ALA A 47 -1.30 13.69 2.55
CA ALA A 47 -2.67 14.02 2.17
C ALA A 47 -3.68 13.39 3.13
N ALA A 48 -3.51 12.11 3.46
CA ALA A 48 -4.42 11.43 4.37
C ALA A 48 -4.41 12.07 5.76
N GLY A 49 -3.23 12.43 6.25
CA GLY A 49 -3.10 13.10 7.54
C GLY A 49 -3.71 14.50 7.56
N SER A 50 -3.39 15.33 6.58
CA SER A 50 -3.87 16.71 6.53
C SER A 50 -5.36 16.81 6.23
N GLU A 51 -5.88 15.90 5.41
CA GLU A 51 -7.30 15.87 5.03
C GLU A 51 -8.14 15.03 5.99
N ARG A 52 -7.52 14.39 6.97
CA ARG A 52 -8.17 13.53 7.96
C ARG A 52 -8.95 12.39 7.29
N ARG A 53 -8.30 11.75 6.30
CA ARG A 53 -8.88 10.64 5.55
C ARG A 53 -8.26 9.32 5.99
N THR A 54 -9.04 8.25 5.91
CA THR A 54 -8.47 6.90 5.94
C THR A 54 -7.82 6.62 4.58
N LEU A 55 -6.80 5.78 4.59
CA LEU A 55 -6.10 5.43 3.36
C LEU A 55 -6.44 3.99 2.99
N GLU A 56 -6.81 3.78 1.73
CA GLU A 56 -7.13 2.47 1.21
C GLU A 56 -6.28 2.22 -0.02
N ILE A 57 -5.44 1.19 0.04
CA ILE A 57 -4.52 0.84 -1.05
C ILE A 57 -5.02 -0.40 -1.75
N HIS A 58 -5.16 -0.32 -3.07
CA HIS A 58 -5.72 -1.37 -3.90
C HIS A 58 -4.66 -2.02 -4.76
N PHE A 59 -4.48 -3.32 -4.60
CA PHE A 59 -3.55 -4.13 -5.36
C PHE A 59 -4.23 -5.15 -6.27
N GLU A 60 -5.57 -5.19 -6.28
CA GLU A 60 -6.32 -6.24 -6.99
C GLU A 60 -5.98 -6.33 -8.48
N ARG A 61 -5.62 -5.19 -9.09
CA ARG A 61 -5.29 -5.11 -10.52
C ARG A 61 -3.81 -5.12 -10.80
N LEU A 62 -2.99 -5.29 -9.77
CA LEU A 62 -1.55 -5.39 -9.97
C LEU A 62 -1.22 -6.78 -10.50
N GLU A 63 -0.37 -6.85 -11.52
CA GLU A 63 -0.01 -8.13 -12.15
C GLU A 63 1.17 -8.80 -11.48
N TYR A 64 2.04 -8.04 -10.82
CA TYR A 64 3.25 -8.56 -10.19
C TYR A 64 3.91 -7.52 -9.30
N PHE A 65 4.53 -7.97 -8.21
CA PHE A 65 5.51 -7.16 -7.49
C PHE A 65 6.60 -8.05 -6.88
N ASN A 66 7.80 -7.47 -6.75
CA ASN A 66 8.99 -8.20 -6.30
C ASN A 66 9.25 -7.99 -4.80
N SER A 67 10.32 -8.64 -4.29
CA SER A 67 10.68 -8.53 -2.88
C SER A 67 11.08 -7.11 -2.48
N SER A 68 11.65 -6.33 -3.39
CA SER A 68 11.96 -4.92 -3.14
C SER A 68 10.68 -4.11 -2.87
N THR A 69 9.60 -4.44 -3.57
CA THR A 69 8.30 -3.82 -3.34
C THR A 69 7.74 -4.21 -1.98
N ILE A 70 7.89 -5.47 -1.58
CA ILE A 70 7.45 -5.92 -0.24
C ILE A 70 8.17 -5.11 0.83
N ALA A 71 9.49 -4.93 0.71
CA ALA A 71 10.25 -4.12 1.67
C ALA A 71 9.77 -2.68 1.71
N ALA A 72 9.46 -2.09 0.55
CA ALA A 72 8.92 -0.74 0.48
C ALA A 72 7.56 -0.63 1.15
N LEU A 73 6.70 -1.64 0.97
CA LEU A 73 5.38 -1.68 1.60
C LEU A 73 5.48 -1.80 3.12
N VAL A 74 6.42 -2.60 3.63
CA VAL A 74 6.66 -2.68 5.08
C VAL A 74 6.99 -1.31 5.65
N GLN A 75 7.90 -0.57 5.01
CA GLN A 75 8.28 0.77 5.45
C GLN A 75 7.10 1.73 5.40
N PHE A 76 6.32 1.67 4.34
CA PHE A 76 5.13 2.52 4.18
C PHE A 76 4.09 2.24 5.26
N ILE A 77 3.79 0.96 5.51
CA ILE A 77 2.80 0.56 6.52
C ILE A 77 3.25 1.01 7.90
N ARG A 78 4.54 0.86 8.21
CA ARG A 78 5.07 1.34 9.49
C ARG A 78 4.98 2.85 9.62
N ALA A 79 5.23 3.58 8.53
CA ALA A 79 5.08 5.03 8.53
C ALA A 79 3.62 5.45 8.78
N ALA A 80 2.66 4.74 8.18
CA ALA A 80 1.25 4.99 8.40
C ALA A 80 0.87 4.73 9.88
N GLN A 81 1.38 3.67 10.46
CA GLN A 81 1.16 3.37 11.88
C GLN A 81 1.71 4.48 12.78
N ARG A 82 2.92 4.95 12.52
CA ARG A 82 3.52 6.04 13.31
C ARG A 82 2.75 7.35 13.17
N ALA A 83 2.18 7.59 11.99
CA ALA A 83 1.39 8.80 11.72
C ALA A 83 -0.06 8.67 12.19
N HIS A 84 -0.45 7.51 12.71
CA HIS A 84 -1.83 7.21 13.13
C HIS A 84 -2.84 7.39 11.99
N VAL A 85 -2.43 7.07 10.75
CA VAL A 85 -3.31 7.07 9.58
C VAL A 85 -3.90 5.68 9.45
N PRO A 86 -5.23 5.52 9.55
CA PRO A 86 -5.86 4.22 9.34
C PRO A 86 -5.64 3.77 7.90
N LEU A 87 -5.22 2.52 7.73
CA LEU A 87 -4.83 1.97 6.45
C LEU A 87 -5.54 0.65 6.20
N THR A 88 -6.14 0.50 5.02
CA THR A 88 -6.67 -0.76 4.54
C THR A 88 -5.91 -1.16 3.28
N VAL A 89 -5.42 -2.39 3.25
CA VAL A 89 -4.72 -2.96 2.10
C VAL A 89 -5.68 -3.96 1.45
N VAL A 90 -6.05 -3.71 0.21
CA VAL A 90 -7.01 -4.53 -0.53
C VAL A 90 -6.27 -5.32 -1.60
N TYR A 91 -6.47 -6.63 -1.62
CA TYR A 91 -5.83 -7.52 -2.58
C TYR A 91 -6.82 -8.56 -3.08
N ASP A 92 -6.48 -9.28 -4.16
CA ASP A 92 -7.34 -10.31 -4.75
C ASP A 92 -6.87 -11.69 -4.28
N ALA A 93 -7.60 -12.27 -3.33
CA ALA A 93 -7.27 -13.57 -2.76
C ALA A 93 -7.46 -14.72 -3.74
N GLN A 94 -8.16 -14.51 -4.85
CA GLN A 94 -8.32 -15.53 -5.88
C GLN A 94 -7.09 -15.62 -6.78
N GLN A 95 -6.23 -14.62 -6.77
CA GLN A 95 -4.94 -14.68 -7.44
C GLN A 95 -3.91 -15.28 -6.50
N LYS A 96 -3.45 -16.47 -6.83
CA LYS A 96 -2.53 -17.22 -5.97
C LYS A 96 -1.27 -16.44 -5.62
N TRP A 97 -0.70 -15.72 -6.59
CA TRP A 97 0.51 -14.95 -6.34
C TRP A 97 0.26 -13.81 -5.35
N GLN A 98 -0.92 -13.20 -5.40
CA GLN A 98 -1.27 -12.13 -4.45
C GLN A 98 -1.43 -12.71 -3.05
N THR A 99 -2.13 -13.82 -2.90
CA THR A 99 -2.28 -14.47 -1.60
C THR A 99 -0.91 -14.78 -0.99
N MET A 100 -0.02 -15.38 -1.76
CA MET A 100 1.32 -15.72 -1.27
C MET A 100 2.13 -14.48 -0.89
N SER A 101 2.07 -13.44 -1.72
CA SER A 101 2.83 -12.22 -1.49
C SER A 101 2.31 -11.45 -0.28
N PHE A 102 0.99 -11.37 -0.12
CA PHE A 102 0.42 -10.66 1.01
C PHE A 102 0.55 -11.45 2.31
N ASP A 103 0.56 -12.78 2.26
CA ASP A 103 0.90 -13.59 3.42
C ASP A 103 2.34 -13.33 3.86
N ALA A 104 3.26 -13.22 2.91
CA ALA A 104 4.66 -12.87 3.21
C ALA A 104 4.76 -11.47 3.83
N LEU A 105 4.00 -10.51 3.31
CA LEU A 105 3.95 -9.15 3.85
C LEU A 105 3.42 -9.16 5.29
N LYS A 106 2.34 -9.89 5.55
CA LYS A 106 1.79 -10.00 6.90
C LYS A 106 2.81 -10.59 7.88
N ARG A 107 3.56 -11.62 7.45
CA ARG A 107 4.62 -12.20 8.28
C ARG A 107 5.74 -11.20 8.57
N ALA A 108 6.12 -10.41 7.57
CA ALA A 108 7.16 -9.41 7.74
C ALA A 108 6.74 -8.29 8.72
N LEU A 109 5.45 -8.06 8.86
CA LEU A 109 4.93 -7.03 9.76
C LEU A 109 4.74 -7.51 11.20
N ARG A 110 4.74 -8.82 11.45
CA ARG A 110 4.51 -9.37 12.80
C ARG A 110 5.41 -8.78 13.89
N PRO A 111 6.73 -8.60 13.68
CA PRO A 111 7.58 -8.04 14.73
C PRO A 111 7.19 -6.62 15.12
N PHE A 112 6.41 -5.92 14.31
CA PHE A 112 6.00 -4.54 14.55
C PHE A 112 4.55 -4.43 15.04
N GLU A 113 3.87 -5.56 15.21
CA GLU A 113 2.51 -5.58 15.75
C GLU A 113 2.58 -5.41 17.25
N THR A 114 1.88 -4.41 17.76
CA THR A 114 1.69 -4.19 19.17
C THR A 114 0.19 -4.19 19.46
N GLY A 115 -0.21 -4.20 20.73
CA GLY A 115 -1.62 -4.24 21.07
C GLY A 115 -2.48 -3.11 20.50
N ASN A 116 -1.85 -2.07 19.95
CA ASN A 116 -2.54 -0.91 19.39
C ASN A 116 -2.35 -0.75 17.88
N THR A 117 -1.93 -1.80 17.18
CA THR A 117 -1.67 -1.72 15.73
C THR A 117 -2.89 -2.03 14.88
N GLN A 118 -4.08 -1.70 15.37
CA GLN A 118 -5.32 -1.96 14.63
C GLN A 118 -5.62 -0.93 13.57
N THR A 119 -4.68 -0.02 13.28
CA THR A 119 -4.82 0.96 12.22
C THR A 119 -4.58 0.39 10.83
N VAL A 120 -4.07 -0.85 10.73
CA VAL A 120 -3.80 -1.50 9.45
C VAL A 120 -4.68 -2.74 9.31
N ARG A 121 -5.43 -2.82 8.22
CA ARG A 121 -6.33 -3.93 7.92
C ARG A 121 -6.01 -4.49 6.54
N PHE A 122 -6.11 -5.81 6.41
CA PHE A 122 -5.99 -6.49 5.12
C PHE A 122 -7.38 -6.98 4.72
N GLN A 123 -7.80 -6.62 3.52
CA GLN A 123 -9.13 -6.94 3.02
C GLN A 123 -9.00 -7.66 1.68
N GLU A 124 -9.70 -8.78 1.55
CA GLU A 124 -9.80 -9.50 0.28
C GLU A 124 -10.87 -8.82 -0.57
N GLY A 125 -10.44 -8.38 -1.75
CA GLY A 125 -11.32 -7.67 -2.66
C GLY A 125 -12.01 -8.57 -3.67
#